data_e85b651bbced8c6fe656d4e82d7edae0
#
_entry.id   e85b651bbced8c6fe656d4e82d7edae0
#
_cell.length_a   1.000
_cell.length_b   1.000
_cell.length_c   1.000
_cell.angle_alpha   90.00
_cell.angle_beta   90.00
_cell.angle_gamma   90.00
#
_symmetry.space_group_name_H-M   'P 1'
#
loop_
_entity.id
_entity.type
_entity.pdbx_description
1 polymer ?
#
loop_
_entity_poly.entity_id
_entity_poly.type
_entity_poly.pdbx_seq_one_letter_code
_entity_poly.pdbx_strand_id
1 'polypeptide(L)'
;MKKHELAAKEGDIHFGDDSYQTSEEISYNKNGKMIDLILPVIVLIFSCIVGMIYTGGFFDGKDLITAFSQCEASRGLVYGTFFTIIIVFILYIPRKVVSYNEFVECIPEGFKAMVPSILILVLAWSLGDLVSNQLQAGTFVYNTLQSASISTAILPACLFVVGAGLSFSTGTSWGTFGILIPMATSLFPEGSTMLVISIASILAGAVCGDHISPISDTTIMASAGAQCNHLYHVTTQIPYALIVSSACFIGYLVAGFTQNMLLTLVVSFVSLGLIILGIRIYQKRKY
;
A
#
# COMPACT_ATOMS: atom_id res chain seq x y z
N MET A 1 14.11 -6.90 -18.22
CA MET A 1 14.89 -7.41 -17.08
C MET A 1 16.30 -7.84 -17.45
N LYS A 2 16.54 -8.92 -18.22
CA LYS A 2 17.91 -9.42 -18.47
C LYS A 2 18.90 -8.34 -18.97
N LYS A 3 18.45 -7.42 -19.83
CA LYS A 3 19.29 -6.29 -20.30
C LYS A 3 19.63 -5.32 -19.18
N HIS A 4 18.65 -4.95 -18.34
CA HIS A 4 18.88 -4.06 -17.18
C HIS A 4 19.76 -4.71 -16.12
N GLU A 5 19.59 -6.02 -15.91
CA GLU A 5 20.41 -6.78 -14.96
C GLU A 5 21.86 -6.90 -15.42
N LEU A 6 22.09 -7.06 -16.74
CA LEU A 6 23.43 -7.08 -17.30
C LEU A 6 24.10 -5.69 -17.22
N ALA A 7 23.39 -4.62 -17.58
CA ALA A 7 23.89 -3.25 -17.48
C ALA A 7 24.25 -2.90 -16.02
N ALA A 8 23.40 -3.27 -15.06
CA ALA A 8 23.68 -3.03 -13.65
C ALA A 8 24.92 -3.80 -13.15
N LYS A 9 25.17 -5.03 -13.65
CA LYS A 9 26.40 -5.78 -13.35
C LYS A 9 27.67 -5.14 -13.92
N GLU A 10 27.53 -4.41 -15.01
CA GLU A 10 28.60 -3.64 -15.66
C GLU A 10 28.77 -2.25 -15.03
N GLY A 11 27.97 -1.91 -14.02
CA GLY A 11 28.01 -0.63 -13.31
C GLY A 11 27.13 0.46 -13.93
N ASP A 12 26.44 0.17 -15.04
CA ASP A 12 25.47 1.08 -15.64
C ASP A 12 24.08 0.90 -14.97
N ILE A 13 23.88 1.61 -13.86
CA ILE A 13 22.62 1.62 -13.12
C ILE A 13 21.55 2.52 -13.76
N HIS A 14 21.96 3.39 -14.69
CA HIS A 14 21.09 4.34 -15.38
C HIS A 14 20.70 3.90 -16.80
N PHE A 15 21.20 2.76 -17.25
CA PHE A 15 20.92 2.16 -18.55
C PHE A 15 21.18 3.11 -19.73
N GLY A 16 22.30 3.88 -19.66
CA GLY A 16 22.71 4.82 -20.71
C GLY A 16 21.90 6.12 -20.76
N ASP A 17 21.08 6.41 -19.75
CA ASP A 17 20.32 7.66 -19.65
C ASP A 17 21.07 8.67 -18.76
N ASP A 18 21.98 9.42 -19.36
CA ASP A 18 22.77 10.46 -18.69
C ASP A 18 21.93 11.66 -18.22
N SER A 19 20.65 11.75 -18.61
CA SER A 19 19.74 12.82 -18.19
C SER A 19 19.34 12.71 -16.70
N TYR A 20 19.62 11.58 -16.07
CA TYR A 20 19.40 11.33 -14.64
C TYR A 20 20.65 11.61 -13.78
N GLN A 21 21.58 12.41 -14.27
CA GLN A 21 22.53 13.05 -13.37
C GLN A 21 21.70 13.91 -12.42
N THR A 22 21.52 13.40 -11.22
CA THR A 22 20.88 14.11 -10.13
C THR A 22 21.53 15.48 -9.99
N SER A 23 20.81 16.49 -10.41
CA SER A 23 21.22 17.88 -10.39
C SER A 23 21.36 18.47 -8.98
N GLU A 24 21.33 17.64 -7.97
CA GLU A 24 21.68 18.00 -6.60
C GLU A 24 22.75 17.01 -6.13
N GLU A 25 23.98 17.52 -5.97
CA GLU A 25 24.97 16.88 -5.12
C GLU A 25 24.31 16.69 -3.75
N ILE A 26 23.82 15.49 -3.48
CA ILE A 26 23.28 15.16 -2.16
C ILE A 26 24.46 15.29 -1.20
N SER A 27 24.49 16.39 -0.48
CA SER A 27 25.47 16.68 0.55
C SER A 27 25.34 15.63 1.66
N TYR A 28 26.17 14.60 1.61
CA TYR A 28 26.19 13.57 2.66
C TYR A 28 26.81 14.14 3.94
N ASN A 29 26.04 14.14 5.01
CA ASN A 29 26.60 14.43 6.33
C ASN A 29 27.47 13.24 6.79
N LYS A 30 28.78 13.49 6.96
CA LYS A 30 29.77 12.49 7.41
C LYS A 30 29.46 11.92 8.80
N ASN A 31 28.63 12.58 9.60
CA ASN A 31 28.23 12.15 10.93
C ASN A 31 27.06 11.16 10.90
N GLY A 32 26.39 11.01 9.76
CA GLY A 32 25.27 10.09 9.57
C GLY A 32 25.74 8.63 9.65
N LYS A 33 24.96 7.81 10.37
CA LYS A 33 25.19 6.37 10.53
C LYS A 33 23.91 5.62 10.19
N MET A 34 24.02 4.36 9.84
CA MET A 34 22.86 3.50 9.57
C MET A 34 21.85 3.46 10.73
N ILE A 35 22.34 3.59 11.97
CA ILE A 35 21.49 3.66 13.17
C ILE A 35 20.54 4.86 13.15
N ASP A 36 20.92 5.96 12.48
CA ASP A 36 20.10 7.17 12.42
C ASP A 36 18.86 7.01 11.54
N LEU A 37 18.82 5.99 10.69
CA LEU A 37 17.63 5.58 9.97
C LEU A 37 16.82 4.53 10.75
N ILE A 38 17.50 3.52 11.27
CA ILE A 38 16.86 2.35 11.89
C ILE A 38 16.22 2.71 13.23
N LEU A 39 16.93 3.44 14.09
CA LEU A 39 16.46 3.74 15.44
C LEU A 39 15.18 4.58 15.47
N PRO A 40 15.02 5.67 14.68
CA PRO A 40 13.77 6.41 14.63
C PRO A 40 12.56 5.56 14.21
N VAL A 41 12.74 4.64 13.26
CA VAL A 41 11.67 3.73 12.81
C VAL A 41 11.26 2.78 13.94
N ILE A 42 12.21 2.19 14.64
CA ILE A 42 11.93 1.33 15.80
C ILE A 42 11.22 2.11 16.91
N VAL A 43 11.73 3.30 17.23
CA VAL A 43 11.12 4.17 18.24
C VAL A 43 9.70 4.56 17.85
N LEU A 44 9.47 4.90 16.58
CA LEU A 44 8.14 5.25 16.07
C LEU A 44 7.16 4.09 16.26
N ILE A 45 7.52 2.90 15.81
CA ILE A 45 6.65 1.71 15.93
C ILE A 45 6.33 1.44 17.40
N PHE A 46 7.36 1.41 18.26
CA PHE A 46 7.19 1.15 19.68
C PHE A 46 6.34 2.22 20.37
N SER A 47 6.62 3.49 20.12
CA SER A 47 5.87 4.61 20.70
C SER A 47 4.41 4.64 20.25
N CYS A 48 4.13 4.32 18.99
CA CYS A 48 2.76 4.22 18.48
C CYS A 48 2.01 3.05 19.14
N ILE A 49 2.64 1.87 19.29
CA ILE A 49 2.04 0.74 19.99
C ILE A 49 1.72 1.12 21.44
N VAL A 50 2.66 1.72 22.15
CA VAL A 50 2.45 2.18 23.53
C VAL A 50 1.33 3.23 23.61
N GLY A 51 1.29 4.18 22.66
CA GLY A 51 0.22 5.18 22.57
C GLY A 51 -1.15 4.55 22.34
N MET A 52 -1.25 3.54 21.50
CA MET A 52 -2.51 2.80 21.27
C MET A 52 -2.95 2.05 22.53
N ILE A 53 -2.05 1.34 23.19
CA ILE A 53 -2.33 0.62 24.44
C ILE A 53 -2.75 1.59 25.55
N TYR A 54 -2.10 2.75 25.63
CA TYR A 54 -2.44 3.81 26.57
C TYR A 54 -3.88 4.33 26.35
N THR A 55 -4.22 4.68 25.11
CA THR A 55 -5.57 5.18 24.80
C THR A 55 -6.65 4.11 24.96
N GLY A 56 -6.27 2.84 24.92
CA GLY A 56 -7.18 1.70 25.14
C GLY A 56 -7.47 1.40 26.61
N GLY A 57 -6.78 2.06 27.56
CA GLY A 57 -7.02 1.88 29.00
C GLY A 57 -6.25 0.73 29.64
N PHE A 58 -5.13 0.31 29.06
CA PHE A 58 -4.26 -0.72 29.66
C PHE A 58 -3.78 -0.33 31.06
N PHE A 59 -3.40 0.93 31.23
CA PHE A 59 -2.94 1.44 32.52
C PHE A 59 -4.09 1.64 33.54
N ASP A 60 -5.33 1.54 33.08
CA ASP A 60 -6.54 1.57 33.91
C ASP A 60 -7.01 0.15 34.30
N GLY A 61 -6.18 -0.87 34.05
CA GLY A 61 -6.41 -2.24 34.49
C GLY A 61 -7.07 -3.17 33.44
N LYS A 62 -7.23 -2.74 32.18
CA LYS A 62 -7.67 -3.63 31.10
C LYS A 62 -6.52 -4.54 30.66
N ASP A 63 -6.86 -5.73 30.21
CA ASP A 63 -5.89 -6.63 29.57
C ASP A 63 -5.40 -6.09 28.23
N LEU A 64 -4.24 -6.55 27.76
CA LEU A 64 -3.56 -6.07 26.54
C LEU A 64 -4.44 -6.18 25.30
N ILE A 65 -5.16 -7.30 25.13
CA ILE A 65 -6.00 -7.56 23.96
C ILE A 65 -7.18 -6.60 23.92
N THR A 66 -7.85 -6.42 25.06
CA THR A 66 -8.98 -5.50 25.19
C THR A 66 -8.53 -4.06 25.02
N ALA A 67 -7.41 -3.66 25.59
CA ALA A 67 -6.84 -2.34 25.42
C ALA A 67 -6.53 -2.06 23.95
N PHE A 68 -5.93 -3.01 23.23
CA PHE A 68 -5.61 -2.84 21.82
C PHE A 68 -6.86 -2.79 20.93
N SER A 69 -7.88 -3.59 21.23
CA SER A 69 -9.14 -3.63 20.47
C SER A 69 -10.03 -2.39 20.68
N GLN A 70 -9.93 -1.74 21.85
CA GLN A 70 -10.70 -0.55 22.21
C GLN A 70 -9.90 0.76 22.12
N CYS A 71 -8.69 0.72 21.54
CA CYS A 71 -7.85 1.90 21.46
C CYS A 71 -8.40 2.96 20.50
N GLU A 72 -8.19 4.22 20.84
CA GLU A 72 -8.34 5.33 19.89
C GLU A 72 -7.07 5.45 19.06
N ALA A 73 -6.98 4.65 17.99
CA ALA A 73 -5.76 4.52 17.18
C ALA A 73 -5.21 5.87 16.70
N SER A 74 -6.09 6.78 16.26
CA SER A 74 -5.69 8.13 15.80
C SER A 74 -4.97 8.94 16.87
N ARG A 75 -5.47 8.94 18.10
CA ARG A 75 -4.80 9.62 19.25
C ARG A 75 -3.51 8.90 19.63
N GLY A 76 -3.53 7.57 19.67
CA GLY A 76 -2.35 6.78 19.98
C GLY A 76 -1.19 7.04 19.00
N LEU A 77 -1.49 7.13 17.71
CA LEU A 77 -0.51 7.45 16.68
C LEU A 77 0.05 8.88 16.83
N VAL A 78 -0.80 9.86 17.14
CA VAL A 78 -0.34 11.24 17.37
C VAL A 78 0.61 11.31 18.58
N TYR A 79 0.28 10.65 19.69
CA TYR A 79 1.17 10.60 20.85
C TYR A 79 2.50 9.91 20.52
N GLY A 80 2.44 8.76 19.84
CA GLY A 80 3.63 8.02 19.43
C GLY A 80 4.55 8.83 18.51
N THR A 81 3.97 9.50 17.51
CA THR A 81 4.71 10.34 16.58
C THR A 81 5.35 11.53 17.27
N PHE A 82 4.60 12.24 18.13
CA PHE A 82 5.12 13.39 18.89
C PHE A 82 6.30 12.99 19.79
N PHE A 83 6.17 11.88 20.51
CA PHE A 83 7.25 11.34 21.34
C PHE A 83 8.48 10.94 20.52
N THR A 84 8.25 10.35 19.34
CA THR A 84 9.33 10.00 18.41
C THR A 84 10.09 11.24 17.95
N ILE A 85 9.39 12.32 17.58
CA ILE A 85 10.02 13.57 17.15
C ILE A 85 10.96 14.11 18.26
N ILE A 86 10.53 14.06 19.53
CA ILE A 86 11.36 14.48 20.67
C ILE A 86 12.62 13.62 20.78
N ILE A 87 12.49 12.29 20.67
CA ILE A 87 13.65 11.39 20.76
C ILE A 87 14.61 11.61 19.59
N VAL A 88 14.10 11.78 18.37
CA VAL A 88 14.92 12.06 17.19
C VAL A 88 15.65 13.41 17.32
N PHE A 89 14.98 14.43 17.86
CA PHE A 89 15.60 15.71 18.16
C PHE A 89 16.80 15.56 19.11
N ILE A 90 16.58 14.87 20.25
CA ILE A 90 17.64 14.59 21.24
C ILE A 90 18.78 13.76 20.65
N LEU A 91 18.49 12.88 19.72
CA LEU A 91 19.48 12.01 19.08
C LEU A 91 20.32 12.76 18.04
N TYR A 92 19.68 13.59 17.20
CA TYR A 92 20.34 14.15 16.02
C TYR A 92 21.07 15.46 16.30
N ILE A 93 20.48 16.35 17.08
CA ILE A 93 21.04 17.70 17.31
C ILE A 93 22.39 17.63 18.03
N PRO A 94 22.54 16.92 19.18
CA PRO A 94 23.84 16.86 19.87
C PRO A 94 24.94 16.19 19.05
N ARG A 95 24.56 15.23 18.19
CA ARG A 95 25.49 14.52 17.30
C ARG A 95 25.79 15.29 16.00
N LYS A 96 25.14 16.43 15.78
CA LYS A 96 25.28 17.23 14.56
C LYS A 96 25.01 16.41 13.27
N VAL A 97 24.07 15.48 13.33
CA VAL A 97 23.58 14.74 12.17
C VAL A 97 22.76 15.65 11.27
N VAL A 98 21.92 16.50 11.92
CA VAL A 98 21.09 17.52 11.28
C VAL A 98 21.25 18.80 12.10
N SER A 99 21.25 19.96 11.47
CA SER A 99 21.22 21.25 12.20
C SER A 99 19.85 21.53 12.79
N TYR A 100 19.79 22.41 13.80
CA TYR A 100 18.51 22.80 14.41
C TYR A 100 17.53 23.38 13.40
N ASN A 101 18.01 24.25 12.49
CA ASN A 101 17.16 24.88 11.49
C ASN A 101 16.60 23.86 10.49
N GLU A 102 17.43 22.98 9.97
CA GLU A 102 17.00 21.90 9.09
C GLU A 102 15.97 20.99 9.76
N PHE A 103 16.18 20.65 11.04
CA PHE A 103 15.23 19.83 11.80
C PHE A 103 13.86 20.50 11.93
N VAL A 104 13.84 21.79 12.26
CA VAL A 104 12.59 22.56 12.41
C VAL A 104 11.88 22.73 11.07
N GLU A 105 12.63 22.95 9.98
CA GLU A 105 12.08 23.06 8.62
C GLU A 105 11.49 21.74 8.10
N CYS A 106 12.00 20.58 8.51
CA CYS A 106 11.43 19.28 8.13
C CYS A 106 9.98 19.08 8.61
N ILE A 107 9.57 19.72 9.73
CA ILE A 107 8.22 19.54 10.28
C ILE A 107 7.15 20.12 9.34
N PRO A 108 7.18 21.42 8.97
CA PRO A 108 6.20 21.96 8.03
C PRO A 108 6.29 21.31 6.64
N GLU A 109 7.47 20.91 6.18
CA GLU A 109 7.61 20.19 4.92
C GLU A 109 6.93 18.81 4.96
N GLY A 110 7.04 18.09 6.07
CA GLY A 110 6.30 16.85 6.30
C GLY A 110 4.78 17.05 6.27
N PHE A 111 4.27 18.14 6.87
CA PHE A 111 2.84 18.48 6.76
C PHE A 111 2.42 18.80 5.33
N LYS A 112 3.20 19.60 4.60
CA LYS A 112 2.93 19.92 3.19
C LYS A 112 2.89 18.66 2.33
N ALA A 113 3.80 17.71 2.55
CA ALA A 113 3.84 16.45 1.83
C ALA A 113 2.57 15.58 2.03
N MET A 114 1.89 15.73 3.18
CA MET A 114 0.65 14.99 3.48
C MET A 114 -0.62 15.65 2.93
N VAL A 115 -0.59 16.93 2.56
CA VAL A 115 -1.77 17.67 2.08
C VAL A 115 -2.45 17.00 0.90
N PRO A 116 -1.75 16.55 -0.17
CA PRO A 116 -2.40 15.88 -1.29
C PRO A 116 -3.13 14.60 -0.87
N SER A 117 -2.50 13.77 -0.04
CA SER A 117 -3.10 12.52 0.46
C SER A 117 -4.34 12.78 1.32
N ILE A 118 -4.29 13.76 2.21
CA ILE A 118 -5.44 14.15 3.04
C ILE A 118 -6.58 14.69 2.16
N LEU A 119 -6.28 15.52 1.19
CA LEU A 119 -7.27 16.06 0.26
C LEU A 119 -7.99 14.95 -0.51
N ILE A 120 -7.22 13.98 -1.05
CA ILE A 120 -7.77 12.82 -1.74
C ILE A 120 -8.69 12.02 -0.83
N LEU A 121 -8.28 11.75 0.41
CA LEU A 121 -9.10 11.01 1.39
C LEU A 121 -10.40 11.73 1.71
N VAL A 122 -10.36 13.03 1.98
CA VAL A 122 -11.57 13.83 2.28
C VAL A 122 -12.54 13.82 1.11
N LEU A 123 -12.05 14.02 -0.12
CA LEU A 123 -12.88 13.97 -1.32
C LEU A 123 -13.41 12.56 -1.58
N ALA A 124 -12.61 11.51 -1.36
CA ALA A 124 -13.03 10.13 -1.52
C ALA A 124 -14.11 9.74 -0.51
N TRP A 125 -14.00 10.16 0.74
CA TRP A 125 -15.06 9.92 1.75
C TRP A 125 -16.35 10.64 1.40
N SER A 126 -16.27 11.89 0.95
CA SER A 126 -17.45 12.66 0.49
C SER A 126 -18.11 11.99 -0.72
N LEU A 127 -17.31 11.51 -1.68
CA LEU A 127 -17.81 10.78 -2.83
C LEU A 127 -18.39 9.42 -2.42
N GLY A 128 -17.73 8.70 -1.49
CA GLY A 128 -18.20 7.44 -0.95
C GLY A 128 -19.58 7.55 -0.29
N ASP A 129 -19.80 8.60 0.50
CA ASP A 129 -21.11 8.89 1.09
C ASP A 129 -22.21 9.13 0.02
N LEU A 130 -21.91 9.95 -0.98
CA LEU A 130 -22.77 10.19 -2.13
C LEU A 130 -23.13 8.87 -2.85
N VAL A 131 -22.14 8.06 -3.17
CA VAL A 131 -22.31 6.80 -3.92
C VAL A 131 -23.11 5.79 -3.10
N SER A 132 -22.86 5.67 -1.80
CA SER A 132 -23.51 4.69 -0.94
C SER A 132 -24.91 5.11 -0.54
N ASN A 133 -25.09 6.35 -0.07
CA ASN A 133 -26.32 6.79 0.57
C ASN A 133 -27.28 7.50 -0.38
N GLN A 134 -26.77 8.29 -1.33
CA GLN A 134 -27.62 9.04 -2.23
C GLN A 134 -27.89 8.30 -3.54
N LEU A 135 -26.85 7.76 -4.18
CA LEU A 135 -26.99 7.02 -5.43
C LEU A 135 -27.40 5.55 -5.20
N GLN A 136 -27.27 5.04 -3.97
CA GLN A 136 -27.54 3.65 -3.64
C GLN A 136 -26.87 2.66 -4.61
N ALA A 137 -25.62 2.96 -5.02
CA ALA A 137 -24.93 2.23 -6.06
C ALA A 137 -24.79 0.73 -5.71
N GLY A 138 -24.63 0.38 -4.44
CA GLY A 138 -24.60 -1.02 -3.99
C GLY A 138 -25.90 -1.75 -4.30
N THR A 139 -27.05 -1.14 -4.00
CA THR A 139 -28.37 -1.69 -4.31
C THR A 139 -28.58 -1.83 -5.82
N PHE A 140 -28.16 -0.85 -6.59
CA PHE A 140 -28.23 -0.89 -8.05
C PHE A 140 -27.41 -2.05 -8.62
N VAL A 141 -26.15 -2.19 -8.19
CA VAL A 141 -25.25 -3.28 -8.64
C VAL A 141 -25.83 -4.65 -8.22
N TYR A 142 -26.31 -4.78 -6.97
CA TYR A 142 -26.93 -6.00 -6.50
C TYR A 142 -28.14 -6.41 -7.35
N ASN A 143 -29.06 -5.49 -7.58
CA ASN A 143 -30.27 -5.75 -8.40
C ASN A 143 -29.91 -6.08 -9.86
N THR A 144 -28.89 -5.42 -10.41
CA THR A 144 -28.41 -5.71 -11.77
C THR A 144 -27.81 -7.11 -11.87
N LEU A 145 -27.01 -7.53 -10.89
CA LEU A 145 -26.45 -8.88 -10.85
C LEU A 145 -27.52 -9.95 -10.67
N GLN A 146 -28.51 -9.71 -9.81
CA GLN A 146 -29.65 -10.61 -9.62
C GLN A 146 -30.47 -10.74 -10.93
N SER A 147 -30.78 -9.64 -11.58
CA SER A 147 -31.53 -9.67 -12.85
C SER A 147 -30.74 -10.34 -13.99
N ALA A 148 -29.42 -10.21 -13.98
CA ALA A 148 -28.54 -10.89 -14.97
C ALA A 148 -28.20 -12.33 -14.59
N SER A 149 -28.72 -12.86 -13.44
CA SER A 149 -28.39 -14.18 -12.92
C SER A 149 -26.89 -14.41 -12.70
N ILE A 150 -26.13 -13.34 -12.45
CA ILE A 150 -24.70 -13.41 -12.18
C ILE A 150 -24.49 -13.72 -10.69
N SER A 151 -23.70 -14.75 -10.43
CA SER A 151 -23.39 -15.14 -9.05
C SER A 151 -22.60 -14.04 -8.33
N THR A 152 -23.06 -13.63 -7.14
CA THR A 152 -22.33 -12.68 -6.26
C THR A 152 -20.95 -13.21 -5.86
N ALA A 153 -20.72 -14.52 -5.98
CA ALA A 153 -19.41 -15.14 -5.71
C ALA A 153 -18.28 -14.64 -6.64
N ILE A 154 -18.59 -14.04 -7.78
CA ILE A 154 -17.58 -13.47 -8.70
C ILE A 154 -17.16 -12.06 -8.26
N LEU A 155 -17.98 -11.39 -7.46
CA LEU A 155 -17.74 -9.99 -7.08
C LEU A 155 -16.36 -9.71 -6.47
N PRO A 156 -15.82 -10.52 -5.55
CA PRO A 156 -14.48 -10.25 -5.01
C PRO A 156 -13.40 -10.20 -6.10
N ALA A 157 -13.46 -11.10 -7.08
CA ALA A 157 -12.51 -11.07 -8.18
C ALA A 157 -12.69 -9.86 -9.10
N CYS A 158 -13.94 -9.44 -9.35
CA CYS A 158 -14.24 -8.21 -10.09
C CYS A 158 -13.75 -6.97 -9.33
N LEU A 159 -14.00 -6.90 -8.03
CA LEU A 159 -13.55 -5.79 -7.17
C LEU A 159 -12.01 -5.70 -7.11
N PHE A 160 -11.32 -6.84 -7.13
CA PHE A 160 -9.86 -6.88 -7.26
C PHE A 160 -9.38 -6.21 -8.55
N VAL A 161 -9.97 -6.56 -9.71
CA VAL A 161 -9.57 -5.98 -11.01
C VAL A 161 -9.92 -4.50 -11.10
N VAL A 162 -11.12 -4.12 -10.65
CA VAL A 162 -11.56 -2.72 -10.62
C VAL A 162 -10.66 -1.90 -9.69
N GLY A 163 -10.35 -2.44 -8.50
CA GLY A 163 -9.43 -1.81 -7.55
C GLY A 163 -8.04 -1.61 -8.15
N ALA A 164 -7.50 -2.62 -8.83
CA ALA A 164 -6.20 -2.52 -9.50
C ALA A 164 -6.21 -1.47 -10.63
N GLY A 165 -7.25 -1.46 -11.47
CA GLY A 165 -7.37 -0.50 -12.57
C GLY A 165 -7.55 0.94 -12.08
N LEU A 166 -8.39 1.15 -11.07
CA LEU A 166 -8.64 2.47 -10.50
C LEU A 166 -7.39 3.03 -9.82
N SER A 167 -6.73 2.20 -9.00
CA SER A 167 -5.51 2.60 -8.30
C SER A 167 -4.33 2.84 -9.25
N PHE A 168 -4.19 2.03 -10.29
CA PHE A 168 -3.22 2.27 -11.37
C PHE A 168 -3.44 3.64 -12.04
N SER A 169 -4.70 3.98 -12.32
CA SER A 169 -5.05 5.23 -13.01
C SER A 169 -4.92 6.47 -12.13
N THR A 170 -5.14 6.33 -10.83
CA THR A 170 -5.08 7.45 -9.87
C THR A 170 -3.73 7.58 -9.17
N GLY A 171 -2.90 6.55 -9.20
CA GLY A 171 -1.61 6.50 -8.50
C GLY A 171 -1.75 6.45 -6.97
N THR A 172 -2.92 6.02 -6.45
CA THR A 172 -3.14 5.93 -5.00
C THR A 172 -4.05 4.77 -4.61
N SER A 173 -3.57 3.94 -3.68
CA SER A 173 -4.40 2.90 -3.07
C SER A 173 -5.44 3.50 -2.10
N TRP A 174 -5.11 4.56 -1.38
CA TRP A 174 -6.00 5.19 -0.40
C TRP A 174 -7.28 5.76 -1.01
N GLY A 175 -7.15 6.48 -2.13
CA GLY A 175 -8.32 6.99 -2.86
C GLY A 175 -9.23 5.86 -3.35
N THR A 176 -8.64 4.77 -3.80
CA THR A 176 -9.36 3.57 -4.25
C THR A 176 -10.11 2.90 -3.08
N PHE A 177 -9.48 2.79 -1.89
CA PHE A 177 -10.14 2.29 -0.68
C PHE A 177 -11.35 3.14 -0.31
N GLY A 178 -11.19 4.47 -0.31
CA GLY A 178 -12.25 5.42 0.02
C GLY A 178 -13.49 5.30 -0.87
N ILE A 179 -13.32 4.87 -2.12
CA ILE A 179 -14.43 4.70 -3.07
C ILE A 179 -15.03 3.28 -3.00
N LEU A 180 -14.20 2.25 -3.03
CA LEU A 180 -14.67 0.87 -3.20
C LEU A 180 -15.11 0.19 -1.91
N ILE A 181 -14.54 0.53 -0.75
CA ILE A 181 -14.94 -0.10 0.52
C ILE A 181 -16.38 0.27 0.90
N PRO A 182 -16.82 1.56 0.86
CA PRO A 182 -18.22 1.91 1.09
C PRO A 182 -19.18 1.20 0.12
N MET A 183 -18.78 1.02 -1.13
CA MET A 183 -19.58 0.25 -2.08
C MET A 183 -19.70 -1.23 -1.66
N ALA A 184 -18.64 -1.86 -1.22
CA ALA A 184 -18.67 -3.25 -0.76
C ALA A 184 -19.53 -3.42 0.52
N THR A 185 -19.46 -2.48 1.46
CA THR A 185 -20.29 -2.50 2.68
C THR A 185 -21.78 -2.33 2.39
N SER A 186 -22.15 -1.66 1.31
CA SER A 186 -23.56 -1.56 0.88
C SER A 186 -24.05 -2.80 0.11
N LEU A 187 -23.12 -3.62 -0.43
CA LEU A 187 -23.46 -4.85 -1.16
C LEU A 187 -23.66 -6.08 -0.26
N PHE A 188 -22.93 -6.15 0.83
CA PHE A 188 -22.92 -7.33 1.70
C PHE A 188 -23.26 -6.97 3.16
N PRO A 189 -24.00 -7.85 3.88
CA PRO A 189 -24.30 -7.63 5.28
C PRO A 189 -23.03 -7.51 6.13
N GLU A 190 -23.10 -6.66 7.16
CA GLU A 190 -22.02 -6.52 8.14
C GLU A 190 -21.69 -7.87 8.80
N GLY A 191 -20.39 -8.13 8.97
CA GLY A 191 -19.89 -9.38 9.57
C GLY A 191 -19.97 -10.61 8.65
N SER A 192 -20.48 -10.49 7.42
CA SER A 192 -20.49 -11.62 6.49
C SER A 192 -19.08 -11.95 5.96
N THR A 193 -18.80 -13.25 5.80
CA THR A 193 -17.51 -13.71 5.21
C THR A 193 -17.29 -13.11 3.83
N MET A 194 -18.36 -12.94 3.04
CA MET A 194 -18.28 -12.36 1.71
C MET A 194 -17.86 -10.88 1.75
N LEU A 195 -18.31 -10.11 2.74
CA LEU A 195 -17.83 -8.73 2.94
C LEU A 195 -16.34 -8.68 3.23
N VAL A 196 -15.85 -9.54 4.12
CA VAL A 196 -14.41 -9.62 4.46
C VAL A 196 -13.57 -9.97 3.24
N ILE A 197 -14.00 -10.96 2.44
CA ILE A 197 -13.32 -11.35 1.20
C ILE A 197 -13.33 -10.19 0.19
N SER A 198 -14.44 -9.47 0.07
CA SER A 198 -14.57 -8.34 -0.86
C SER A 198 -13.68 -7.17 -0.45
N ILE A 199 -13.64 -6.82 0.83
CA ILE A 199 -12.72 -5.79 1.34
C ILE A 199 -11.26 -6.22 1.10
N ALA A 200 -10.92 -7.46 1.42
CA ALA A 200 -9.56 -7.98 1.17
C ALA A 200 -9.18 -7.90 -0.31
N SER A 201 -10.12 -8.20 -1.22
CA SER A 201 -9.88 -8.11 -2.67
C SER A 201 -9.68 -6.67 -3.15
N ILE A 202 -10.44 -5.71 -2.61
CA ILE A 202 -10.26 -4.28 -2.89
C ILE A 202 -8.89 -3.80 -2.42
N LEU A 203 -8.51 -4.14 -1.18
CA LEU A 203 -7.22 -3.77 -0.62
C LEU A 203 -6.07 -4.32 -1.46
N ALA A 204 -6.12 -5.60 -1.80
CA ALA A 204 -5.09 -6.25 -2.60
C ALA A 204 -5.03 -5.70 -4.04
N GLY A 205 -6.17 -5.47 -4.68
CA GLY A 205 -6.25 -4.89 -6.01
C GLY A 205 -5.69 -3.46 -6.04
N ALA A 206 -6.12 -2.63 -5.11
CA ALA A 206 -5.67 -1.25 -5.05
C ALA A 206 -4.18 -1.13 -4.76
N VAL A 207 -3.63 -1.94 -3.84
CA VAL A 207 -2.17 -1.99 -3.60
C VAL A 207 -1.42 -2.47 -4.84
N CYS A 208 -1.95 -3.47 -5.55
CA CYS A 208 -1.35 -3.94 -6.80
C CYS A 208 -1.29 -2.84 -7.86
N GLY A 209 -2.40 -2.11 -8.07
CA GLY A 209 -2.48 -1.03 -9.05
C GLY A 209 -1.54 0.14 -8.71
N ASP A 210 -1.51 0.54 -7.44
CA ASP A 210 -0.62 1.57 -6.93
C ASP A 210 0.85 1.24 -7.18
N HIS A 211 1.28 0.03 -6.86
CA HIS A 211 2.67 -0.43 -7.04
C HIS A 211 3.17 -0.38 -8.48
N ILE A 212 2.31 -0.54 -9.46
CA ILE A 212 2.68 -0.52 -10.88
C ILE A 212 2.34 0.80 -11.58
N SER A 213 1.76 1.75 -10.88
CA SER A 213 1.41 3.05 -11.43
C SER A 213 2.64 3.94 -11.57
N PRO A 214 2.85 4.55 -12.76
CA PRO A 214 3.95 5.50 -12.95
C PRO A 214 3.72 6.85 -12.26
N ILE A 215 2.50 7.12 -11.79
CA ILE A 215 2.15 8.35 -11.09
C ILE A 215 1.99 8.14 -9.57
N SER A 216 2.28 6.94 -9.08
CA SER A 216 2.24 6.64 -7.64
C SER A 216 3.39 7.30 -6.91
N ASP A 217 3.06 7.98 -5.80
CA ASP A 217 4.04 8.60 -4.91
C ASP A 217 4.99 7.54 -4.29
N THR A 218 4.47 6.35 -3.95
CA THR A 218 5.29 5.26 -3.42
C THR A 218 6.30 4.75 -4.45
N THR A 219 5.90 4.62 -5.71
CA THR A 219 6.79 4.19 -6.80
C THR A 219 7.82 5.26 -7.14
N ILE A 220 7.41 6.54 -7.14
CA ILE A 220 8.31 7.68 -7.34
C ILE A 220 9.35 7.74 -6.23
N MET A 221 8.93 7.66 -4.96
CA MET A 221 9.86 7.69 -3.82
C MET A 221 10.80 6.47 -3.81
N ALA A 222 10.31 5.28 -4.15
CA ALA A 222 11.14 4.08 -4.22
C ALA A 222 12.23 4.20 -5.28
N SER A 223 11.88 4.69 -6.47
CA SER A 223 12.85 4.90 -7.56
C SER A 223 13.87 6.00 -7.24
N ALA A 224 13.42 7.10 -6.62
CA ALA A 224 14.29 8.18 -6.17
C ALA A 224 15.26 7.72 -5.07
N GLY A 225 14.74 6.98 -4.07
CA GLY A 225 15.56 6.41 -3.00
C GLY A 225 16.58 5.38 -3.48
N ALA A 226 16.24 4.61 -4.52
CA ALA A 226 17.14 3.67 -5.18
C ALA A 226 18.07 4.34 -6.21
N GLN A 227 17.92 5.64 -6.48
CA GLN A 227 18.66 6.40 -7.49
C GLN A 227 18.60 5.74 -8.89
N CYS A 228 17.43 5.21 -9.26
CA CYS A 228 17.22 4.58 -10.56
C CYS A 228 16.17 5.35 -11.38
N ASN A 229 16.23 5.19 -12.70
CA ASN A 229 15.24 5.80 -13.58
C ASN A 229 13.83 5.29 -13.26
N HIS A 230 12.91 6.20 -12.95
CA HIS A 230 11.55 5.91 -12.52
C HIS A 230 10.76 5.08 -13.54
N LEU A 231 10.81 5.43 -14.83
CA LEU A 231 10.10 4.70 -15.89
C LEU A 231 10.65 3.28 -16.08
N TYR A 232 11.97 3.08 -15.95
CA TYR A 232 12.56 1.76 -16.00
C TYR A 232 12.18 0.92 -14.77
N HIS A 233 12.11 1.53 -13.58
CA HIS A 233 11.61 0.86 -12.39
C HIS A 233 10.18 0.35 -12.62
N VAL A 234 9.27 1.22 -13.05
CA VAL A 234 7.87 0.87 -13.35
C VAL A 234 7.78 -0.24 -14.40
N THR A 235 8.41 -0.05 -15.56
CA THR A 235 8.31 -1.00 -16.68
C THR A 235 8.88 -2.36 -16.36
N THR A 236 9.89 -2.45 -15.50
CA THR A 236 10.47 -3.72 -15.04
C THR A 236 9.63 -4.39 -13.95
N GLN A 237 8.87 -3.64 -13.17
CA GLN A 237 8.00 -4.16 -12.10
C GLN A 237 6.68 -4.72 -12.62
N ILE A 238 6.09 -4.10 -13.64
CA ILE A 238 4.79 -4.50 -14.22
C ILE A 238 4.70 -6.01 -14.53
N PRO A 239 5.64 -6.66 -15.22
CA PRO A 239 5.53 -8.09 -15.53
C PRO A 239 5.41 -8.99 -14.29
N TYR A 240 6.12 -8.67 -13.21
CA TYR A 240 6.05 -9.44 -11.97
C TYR A 240 4.72 -9.25 -11.26
N ALA A 241 4.27 -8.00 -11.18
CA ALA A 241 2.99 -7.69 -10.59
C ALA A 241 1.83 -8.35 -11.35
N LEU A 242 1.87 -8.39 -12.69
CA LEU A 242 0.86 -9.08 -13.49
C LEU A 242 0.84 -10.59 -13.27
N ILE A 243 1.99 -11.23 -13.06
CA ILE A 243 2.08 -12.65 -12.72
C ILE A 243 1.40 -12.91 -11.37
N VAL A 244 1.73 -12.12 -10.36
CA VAL A 244 1.15 -12.27 -9.02
C VAL A 244 -0.34 -11.92 -9.00
N SER A 245 -0.74 -10.83 -9.66
CA SER A 245 -2.15 -10.43 -9.72
C SER A 245 -3.02 -11.45 -10.47
N SER A 246 -2.48 -12.14 -11.46
CA SER A 246 -3.20 -13.25 -12.12
C SER A 246 -3.47 -14.40 -11.16
N ALA A 247 -2.50 -14.76 -10.32
CA ALA A 247 -2.70 -15.77 -9.29
C ALA A 247 -3.68 -15.30 -8.19
N CYS A 248 -3.62 -14.03 -7.79
CA CYS A 248 -4.56 -13.43 -6.83
C CYS A 248 -5.99 -13.42 -7.40
N PHE A 249 -6.17 -13.07 -8.68
CA PHE A 249 -7.47 -13.12 -9.33
C PHE A 249 -8.11 -14.51 -9.26
N ILE A 250 -7.34 -15.57 -9.58
CA ILE A 250 -7.78 -16.94 -9.44
C ILE A 250 -8.14 -17.25 -7.98
N GLY A 251 -7.31 -16.81 -7.03
CA GLY A 251 -7.58 -16.95 -5.59
C GLY A 251 -8.89 -16.29 -5.17
N TYR A 252 -9.16 -15.07 -5.61
CA TYR A 252 -10.41 -14.37 -5.26
C TYR A 252 -11.64 -14.98 -5.94
N LEU A 253 -11.50 -15.57 -7.12
CA LEU A 253 -12.57 -16.40 -7.68
C LEU A 253 -12.88 -17.57 -6.76
N VAL A 254 -11.87 -18.34 -6.35
CA VAL A 254 -12.05 -19.48 -5.44
C VAL A 254 -12.59 -19.03 -4.08
N ALA A 255 -12.09 -17.92 -3.53
CA ALA A 255 -12.57 -17.35 -2.27
C ALA A 255 -14.06 -17.02 -2.33
N GLY A 256 -14.52 -16.41 -3.40
CA GLY A 256 -15.93 -16.06 -3.58
C GLY A 256 -16.86 -17.25 -3.64
N PHE A 257 -16.44 -18.34 -4.31
CA PHE A 257 -17.26 -19.55 -4.42
C PHE A 257 -17.20 -20.44 -3.17
N THR A 258 -16.06 -20.54 -2.51
CA THR A 258 -15.84 -21.50 -1.42
C THR A 258 -15.89 -20.93 -0.04
N GLN A 259 -15.62 -19.62 0.08
CA GLN A 259 -15.47 -18.89 1.35
C GLN A 259 -14.50 -19.57 2.33
N ASN A 260 -13.54 -20.31 1.80
CA ASN A 260 -12.57 -21.08 2.58
C ASN A 260 -11.16 -20.50 2.40
N MET A 261 -10.63 -19.93 3.48
CA MET A 261 -9.32 -19.25 3.47
C MET A 261 -8.17 -20.20 3.11
N LEU A 262 -8.14 -21.41 3.68
CA LEU A 262 -7.04 -22.35 3.44
C LEU A 262 -7.02 -22.80 1.99
N LEU A 263 -8.20 -23.15 1.44
CA LEU A 263 -8.32 -23.56 0.03
C LEU A 263 -7.90 -22.42 -0.90
N THR A 264 -8.32 -21.19 -0.61
CA THR A 264 -7.94 -19.99 -1.37
C THR A 264 -6.43 -19.81 -1.40
N LEU A 265 -5.76 -19.87 -0.24
CA LEU A 265 -4.32 -19.73 -0.16
C LEU A 265 -3.59 -20.81 -0.95
N VAL A 266 -3.97 -22.07 -0.76
CA VAL A 266 -3.37 -23.20 -1.50
C VAL A 266 -3.51 -23.03 -3.01
N VAL A 267 -4.72 -22.69 -3.47
CA VAL A 267 -4.96 -22.49 -4.93
C VAL A 267 -4.16 -21.29 -5.45
N SER A 268 -4.08 -20.19 -4.71
CA SER A 268 -3.30 -19.02 -5.11
C SER A 268 -1.81 -19.35 -5.25
N PHE A 269 -1.21 -20.04 -4.28
CA PHE A 269 0.20 -20.44 -4.35
C PHE A 269 0.47 -21.47 -5.45
N VAL A 270 -0.42 -22.44 -5.61
CA VAL A 270 -0.30 -23.45 -6.69
C VAL A 270 -0.41 -22.79 -8.06
N SER A 271 -1.38 -21.89 -8.25
CA SER A 271 -1.53 -21.16 -9.51
C SER A 271 -0.32 -20.28 -9.82
N LEU A 272 0.23 -19.58 -8.81
CA LEU A 272 1.46 -18.82 -8.97
C LEU A 272 2.64 -19.71 -9.40
N GLY A 273 2.82 -20.85 -8.72
CA GLY A 273 3.85 -21.83 -9.09
C GLY A 273 3.70 -22.36 -10.50
N LEU A 274 2.47 -22.66 -10.92
CA LEU A 274 2.18 -23.13 -12.28
C LEU A 274 2.44 -22.06 -13.34
N ILE A 275 2.07 -20.81 -13.09
CA ILE A 275 2.35 -19.66 -13.98
C ILE A 275 3.87 -19.49 -14.16
N ILE A 276 4.63 -19.47 -13.06
CA ILE A 276 6.10 -19.34 -13.10
C ILE A 276 6.74 -20.51 -13.85
N LEU A 277 6.28 -21.74 -13.58
CA LEU A 277 6.77 -22.93 -14.26
C LEU A 277 6.49 -22.88 -15.77
N GLY A 278 5.27 -22.47 -16.16
CA GLY A 278 4.88 -22.27 -17.55
C GLY A 278 5.77 -21.26 -18.28
N ILE A 279 6.03 -20.11 -17.63
CA ILE A 279 6.94 -19.09 -18.18
C ILE A 279 8.35 -19.66 -18.34
N ARG A 280 8.87 -20.39 -17.35
CA ARG A 280 10.20 -21.02 -17.42
C ARG A 280 10.31 -22.03 -18.56
N ILE A 281 9.30 -22.88 -18.75
CA ILE A 281 9.27 -23.87 -19.86
C ILE A 281 9.23 -23.16 -21.22
N TYR A 282 8.38 -22.12 -21.33
CA TYR A 282 8.30 -21.31 -22.56
C TYR A 282 9.64 -20.66 -22.92
N GLN A 283 10.32 -20.06 -21.93
CA GLN A 283 11.64 -19.44 -22.13
C GLN A 283 12.70 -20.47 -22.56
N LYS A 284 12.72 -21.68 -21.96
CA LYS A 284 13.65 -22.75 -22.36
C LYS A 284 13.43 -23.26 -23.78
N ARG A 285 12.22 -23.14 -24.34
CA ARG A 285 11.94 -23.56 -25.71
C ARG A 285 12.31 -22.50 -26.75
N LYS A 286 12.44 -21.24 -26.32
CA LYS A 286 12.71 -20.12 -27.20
C LYS A 286 14.20 -19.76 -27.28
N TYR A 287 15.00 -20.20 -26.34
CA TYR A 287 16.45 -20.03 -26.21
C TYR A 287 17.13 -21.40 -25.99
#